data_b2e69947864453e8fcfe12f6f9f5da9d
#
_entry.id   b2e69947864453e8fcfe12f6f9f5da9d
#
_cell.length_a   1.000
_cell.length_b   1.000
_cell.length_c   1.000
_cell.angle_alpha   90.00
_cell.angle_beta   90.00
_cell.angle_gamma   90.00
#
_symmetry.space_group_name_H-M   'P 1'
#
loop_
_entity.id
_entity.type
_entity.pdbx_description
1 polymer ?
#
loop_
_entity_poly.entity_id
_entity_poly.type
_entity_poly.pdbx_seq_one_letter_code
_entity_poly.pdbx_strand_id
1 'polypeptide(L)'
;MAFSPNLRYLTGFTGSNGGLLVPGGNSILFTDPRYRIQAAQEVACRVKIAKGPLLTEVARAIARLGLKRIGYEPARMTCDAYESLKSRLPMRASLEPVKGWIEELRMVKSPAEIALIRRSVETNSRAFDQAVTRVRPGVTEQDLAAELEYRMRRLGAEKPAFETIVAAGVRSALPHAQPTAARLKPRDMVLVDMGAQQDGYCSDMTRMLFLGAPTAKMKRVYRAVLEAQLAAIATVRPGVSTAAVDRIARKVLRGYGLDRAFVHSTGHGLGLEIHEPPRLGKRDKTRLEAGMAITIEPGVYLEGFGGIRIEDTVVVTENGCEILTPTGKELRGM
;
A
#
# COMPACT_ATOMS: atom_id res chain seq x y z
N MET A 1 -13.43 -17.00 3.58
CA MET A 1 -12.45 -15.99 3.07
C MET A 1 -12.25 -16.24 1.59
N ALA A 2 -12.28 -15.18 0.78
CA ALA A 2 -12.06 -15.27 -0.67
C ALA A 2 -11.21 -14.08 -1.19
N PHE A 3 -10.78 -13.17 -0.33
CA PHE A 3 -9.96 -12.03 -0.67
C PHE A 3 -8.48 -12.45 -0.84
N SER A 4 -7.91 -12.23 -2.03
CA SER A 4 -6.58 -12.78 -2.39
C SER A 4 -5.45 -12.43 -1.42
N PRO A 5 -5.28 -11.19 -0.92
CA PRO A 5 -4.26 -10.89 0.08
C PRO A 5 -4.42 -11.71 1.36
N ASN A 6 -5.65 -11.89 1.86
CA ASN A 6 -5.91 -12.69 3.05
C ASN A 6 -5.68 -14.18 2.81
N LEU A 7 -6.02 -14.70 1.61
CA LEU A 7 -5.69 -16.07 1.21
C LEU A 7 -4.18 -16.29 1.18
N ARG A 8 -3.45 -15.36 0.53
CA ARG A 8 -1.98 -15.43 0.46
C ARG A 8 -1.35 -15.41 1.85
N TYR A 9 -1.79 -14.50 2.72
CA TYR A 9 -1.30 -14.40 4.10
C TYR A 9 -1.46 -15.71 4.88
N LEU A 10 -2.64 -16.35 4.77
CA LEU A 10 -2.98 -17.52 5.56
C LEU A 10 -2.48 -18.84 4.96
N THR A 11 -2.24 -18.90 3.66
CA THR A 11 -1.97 -20.18 2.98
C THR A 11 -0.75 -20.17 2.07
N GLY A 12 -0.20 -19.00 1.75
CA GLY A 12 0.81 -18.85 0.70
C GLY A 12 0.24 -18.84 -0.72
N PHE A 13 -1.06 -19.12 -0.92
CA PHE A 13 -1.66 -19.24 -2.25
C PHE A 13 -1.63 -17.92 -3.03
N THR A 14 -1.02 -17.94 -4.22
CA THR A 14 -0.88 -16.75 -5.09
C THR A 14 -1.86 -16.72 -6.26
N GLY A 15 -2.70 -17.75 -6.41
CA GLY A 15 -3.71 -17.82 -7.48
C GLY A 15 -4.82 -16.77 -7.30
N SER A 16 -5.42 -16.36 -8.42
CA SER A 16 -6.44 -15.30 -8.43
C SER A 16 -7.87 -15.75 -8.12
N ASN A 17 -8.10 -17.05 -7.96
CA ASN A 17 -9.42 -17.61 -7.63
C ASN A 17 -9.31 -18.66 -6.54
N GLY A 18 -9.78 -18.34 -5.35
CA GLY A 18 -9.74 -19.23 -4.20
C GLY A 18 -10.73 -18.86 -3.11
N GLY A 19 -11.02 -19.81 -2.24
CA GLY A 19 -11.79 -19.60 -1.02
C GLY A 19 -11.25 -20.48 0.10
N LEU A 20 -11.02 -19.91 1.27
CA LEU A 20 -10.52 -20.63 2.44
C LEU A 20 -11.64 -20.81 3.46
N LEU A 21 -11.87 -22.05 3.87
CA LEU A 21 -12.71 -22.41 5.01
C LEU A 21 -11.81 -22.91 6.15
N VAL A 22 -11.96 -22.32 7.34
CA VAL A 22 -11.18 -22.68 8.54
C VAL A 22 -12.12 -23.24 9.62
N PRO A 23 -12.41 -24.52 9.63
CA PRO A 23 -13.21 -25.16 10.66
C PRO A 23 -12.31 -25.72 11.78
N GLY A 24 -12.29 -25.08 12.95
CA GLY A 24 -11.70 -25.65 14.17
C GLY A 24 -10.24 -26.15 14.04
N GLY A 25 -9.36 -25.36 13.44
CA GLY A 25 -7.93 -25.67 13.33
C GLY A 25 -7.49 -26.40 12.04
N ASN A 26 -8.43 -26.88 11.23
CA ASN A 26 -8.14 -27.46 9.91
C ASN A 26 -8.55 -26.48 8.81
N SER A 27 -7.64 -26.13 7.92
CA SER A 27 -7.93 -25.24 6.80
C SER A 27 -8.16 -26.04 5.51
N ILE A 28 -9.14 -25.59 4.71
CA ILE A 28 -9.43 -26.15 3.39
C ILE A 28 -9.44 -25.02 2.38
N LEU A 29 -8.45 -25.02 1.48
CA LEU A 29 -8.44 -24.13 0.33
C LEU A 29 -9.28 -24.75 -0.79
N PHE A 30 -10.25 -24.00 -1.29
CA PHE A 30 -11.01 -24.32 -2.50
C PHE A 30 -10.46 -23.47 -3.64
N THR A 31 -10.16 -24.12 -4.77
CA THR A 31 -9.76 -23.41 -5.99
C THR A 31 -10.24 -24.18 -7.21
N ASP A 32 -10.12 -23.64 -8.41
CA ASP A 32 -10.54 -24.27 -9.64
C ASP A 32 -9.42 -25.09 -10.31
N PRO A 33 -9.73 -25.90 -11.35
CA PRO A 33 -8.76 -26.78 -12.00
C PRO A 33 -7.53 -26.10 -12.58
N ARG A 34 -7.58 -24.82 -12.92
CA ARG A 34 -6.44 -24.04 -13.44
C ARG A 34 -5.29 -23.94 -12.45
N TYR A 35 -5.62 -23.95 -11.15
CA TYR A 35 -4.66 -23.78 -10.05
C TYR A 35 -4.29 -25.10 -9.37
N ARG A 36 -4.65 -26.26 -9.93
CA ARG A 36 -4.38 -27.57 -9.29
C ARG A 36 -2.89 -27.76 -8.96
N ILE A 37 -2.02 -27.51 -9.93
CA ILE A 37 -0.57 -27.71 -9.77
C ILE A 37 -0.01 -26.65 -8.82
N GLN A 38 -0.36 -25.39 -9.04
CA GLN A 38 0.10 -24.28 -8.23
C GLN A 38 -0.29 -24.42 -6.76
N ALA A 39 -1.57 -24.72 -6.48
CA ALA A 39 -2.02 -24.91 -5.10
C ALA A 39 -1.33 -26.10 -4.41
N ALA A 40 -1.01 -27.17 -5.14
CA ALA A 40 -0.26 -28.32 -4.58
C ALA A 40 1.18 -27.95 -4.22
N GLN A 41 1.78 -26.97 -4.88
CA GLN A 41 3.14 -26.51 -4.62
C GLN A 41 3.23 -25.44 -3.52
N GLU A 42 2.23 -24.56 -3.44
CA GLU A 42 2.25 -23.37 -2.59
C GLU A 42 1.60 -23.59 -1.22
N VAL A 43 0.64 -24.52 -1.11
CA VAL A 43 -0.27 -24.56 0.05
C VAL A 43 -0.03 -25.81 0.91
N ALA A 44 0.23 -25.59 2.18
CA ALA A 44 0.43 -26.68 3.15
C ALA A 44 -0.90 -27.28 3.67
N CYS A 45 -2.01 -26.56 3.61
CA CYS A 45 -3.31 -27.04 4.06
C CYS A 45 -4.01 -27.89 2.99
N ARG A 46 -5.11 -28.54 3.37
CA ARG A 46 -5.91 -29.35 2.43
C ARG A 46 -6.41 -28.51 1.26
N VAL A 47 -6.16 -28.96 0.04
CA VAL A 47 -6.67 -28.33 -1.19
C VAL A 47 -7.84 -29.13 -1.74
N LYS A 48 -8.92 -28.46 -2.12
CA LYS A 48 -10.07 -29.03 -2.83
C LYS A 48 -10.25 -28.32 -4.17
N ILE A 49 -10.10 -29.08 -5.25
CA ILE A 49 -10.36 -28.57 -6.59
C ILE A 49 -11.87 -28.62 -6.84
N ALA A 50 -12.46 -27.46 -7.07
CA ALA A 50 -13.89 -27.30 -7.33
C ALA A 50 -14.26 -27.86 -8.72
N LYS A 51 -15.35 -28.63 -8.78
CA LYS A 51 -15.93 -29.15 -10.04
C LYS A 51 -17.01 -28.24 -10.63
N GLY A 52 -17.30 -27.11 -9.96
CA GLY A 52 -18.31 -26.13 -10.32
C GLY A 52 -18.07 -24.81 -9.60
N PRO A 53 -19.09 -23.96 -9.45
CA PRO A 53 -18.94 -22.67 -8.77
C PRO A 53 -18.34 -22.83 -7.37
N LEU A 54 -17.32 -22.05 -7.06
CA LEU A 54 -16.51 -22.17 -5.84
C LEU A 54 -17.38 -22.10 -4.56
N LEU A 55 -18.31 -21.13 -4.50
CA LEU A 55 -19.19 -20.97 -3.34
C LEU A 55 -20.12 -22.15 -3.12
N THR A 56 -20.52 -22.86 -4.18
CA THR A 56 -21.31 -24.09 -4.07
C THR A 56 -20.51 -25.20 -3.38
N GLU A 57 -19.23 -25.35 -3.73
CA GLU A 57 -18.36 -26.33 -3.09
C GLU A 57 -18.06 -25.99 -1.64
N VAL A 58 -17.91 -24.70 -1.33
CA VAL A 58 -17.76 -24.20 0.04
C VAL A 58 -19.03 -24.49 0.86
N ALA A 59 -20.22 -24.18 0.34
CA ALA A 59 -21.50 -24.46 1.01
C ALA A 59 -21.70 -25.95 1.28
N ARG A 60 -21.35 -26.81 0.32
CA ARG A 60 -21.39 -28.28 0.50
C ARG A 60 -20.44 -28.76 1.60
N ALA A 61 -19.26 -28.14 1.71
CA ALA A 61 -18.33 -28.47 2.79
C ALA A 61 -18.85 -28.02 4.15
N ILE A 62 -19.42 -26.81 4.25
CA ILE A 62 -20.07 -26.30 5.47
C ILE A 62 -21.17 -27.25 5.92
N ALA A 63 -22.05 -27.67 5.01
CA ALA A 63 -23.15 -28.63 5.30
C ALA A 63 -22.61 -29.98 5.79
N ARG A 64 -21.59 -30.53 5.10
CA ARG A 64 -20.99 -31.84 5.44
C ARG A 64 -20.28 -31.81 6.79
N LEU A 65 -19.65 -30.72 7.13
CA LEU A 65 -18.96 -30.52 8.42
C LEU A 65 -19.92 -30.14 9.55
N GLY A 66 -21.19 -29.93 9.27
CA GLY A 66 -22.22 -29.59 10.25
C GLY A 66 -21.98 -28.21 10.91
N LEU A 67 -21.28 -27.30 10.25
CA LEU A 67 -21.00 -25.97 10.79
C LEU A 67 -22.28 -25.15 10.89
N LYS A 68 -22.47 -24.48 12.04
CA LYS A 68 -23.70 -23.72 12.31
C LYS A 68 -23.50 -22.23 12.23
N ARG A 69 -22.33 -21.71 12.63
CA ARG A 69 -21.99 -20.29 12.60
C ARG A 69 -20.74 -20.12 11.75
N ILE A 70 -20.84 -19.34 10.71
CA ILE A 70 -19.78 -19.14 9.73
C ILE A 70 -19.41 -17.65 9.69
N GLY A 71 -18.20 -17.31 10.14
CA GLY A 71 -17.64 -15.99 9.97
C GLY A 71 -17.35 -15.69 8.51
N TYR A 72 -17.70 -14.49 8.05
CA TYR A 72 -17.35 -14.01 6.71
C TYR A 72 -16.82 -12.59 6.75
N GLU A 73 -16.06 -12.18 5.73
CA GLU A 73 -15.42 -10.86 5.62
C GLU A 73 -16.37 -9.86 4.91
N PRO A 74 -17.17 -9.05 5.64
CA PRO A 74 -18.19 -8.21 5.03
C PRO A 74 -17.61 -7.09 4.15
N ALA A 75 -16.39 -6.63 4.43
CA ALA A 75 -15.70 -5.62 3.64
C ALA A 75 -15.10 -6.16 2.33
N ARG A 76 -15.05 -7.49 2.16
CA ARG A 76 -14.35 -8.18 1.05
C ARG A 76 -15.26 -9.07 0.22
N MET A 77 -16.45 -9.38 0.71
CA MET A 77 -17.45 -10.21 0.02
C MET A 77 -18.48 -9.31 -0.67
N THR A 78 -18.72 -9.52 -1.96
CA THR A 78 -19.78 -8.80 -2.67
C THR A 78 -21.16 -9.24 -2.16
N CYS A 79 -22.18 -8.40 -2.31
CA CYS A 79 -23.56 -8.76 -1.94
C CYS A 79 -24.03 -10.00 -2.69
N ASP A 80 -23.71 -10.13 -3.99
CA ASP A 80 -24.04 -11.31 -4.78
C ASP A 80 -23.40 -12.58 -4.23
N ALA A 81 -22.11 -12.54 -3.89
CA ALA A 81 -21.40 -13.67 -3.29
C ALA A 81 -21.99 -14.06 -1.92
N TYR A 82 -22.39 -13.07 -1.11
CA TYR A 82 -23.05 -13.29 0.18
C TYR A 82 -24.41 -13.98 -0.01
N GLU A 83 -25.30 -13.46 -0.85
CA GLU A 83 -26.62 -14.06 -1.11
C GLU A 83 -26.48 -15.43 -1.78
N SER A 84 -25.54 -15.58 -2.71
CA SER A 84 -25.23 -16.84 -3.36
C SER A 84 -24.75 -17.90 -2.36
N LEU A 85 -23.94 -17.57 -1.39
CA LEU A 85 -23.51 -18.48 -0.33
C LEU A 85 -24.70 -18.79 0.61
N LYS A 86 -25.37 -17.75 1.11
CA LYS A 86 -26.49 -17.83 2.07
C LYS A 86 -27.61 -18.74 1.57
N SER A 87 -28.01 -18.60 0.30
CA SER A 87 -29.07 -19.42 -0.30
C SER A 87 -28.74 -20.91 -0.42
N ARG A 88 -27.46 -21.28 -0.32
CA ARG A 88 -26.97 -22.67 -0.40
C ARG A 88 -26.65 -23.30 0.95
N LEU A 89 -26.71 -22.51 2.02
CA LEU A 89 -26.45 -23.03 3.36
C LEU A 89 -27.65 -23.82 3.91
N PRO A 90 -27.42 -24.83 4.76
CA PRO A 90 -28.49 -25.45 5.53
C PRO A 90 -29.24 -24.43 6.38
N MET A 91 -30.55 -24.59 6.58
CA MET A 91 -31.39 -23.68 7.39
C MET A 91 -30.85 -23.44 8.82
N ARG A 92 -30.09 -24.38 9.38
CA ARG A 92 -29.47 -24.29 10.70
C ARG A 92 -28.14 -23.51 10.73
N ALA A 93 -27.64 -23.07 9.57
CA ALA A 93 -26.38 -22.36 9.45
C ALA A 93 -26.62 -20.85 9.24
N SER A 94 -25.82 -20.01 9.92
CA SER A 94 -25.84 -18.56 9.80
C SER A 94 -24.50 -18.00 9.36
N LEU A 95 -24.55 -16.89 8.61
CA LEU A 95 -23.38 -16.09 8.27
C LEU A 95 -23.24 -14.94 9.28
N GLU A 96 -22.09 -14.86 9.93
CA GLU A 96 -21.77 -13.83 10.92
C GLU A 96 -20.70 -12.87 10.36
N PRO A 97 -20.96 -11.57 10.34
CA PRO A 97 -19.95 -10.63 9.83
C PRO A 97 -18.76 -10.51 10.80
N VAL A 98 -17.56 -10.71 10.27
CA VAL A 98 -16.31 -10.58 11.01
C VAL A 98 -15.47 -9.51 10.34
N LYS A 99 -15.27 -8.38 11.02
CA LYS A 99 -14.58 -7.22 10.46
C LYS A 99 -13.11 -7.21 10.88
N GLY A 100 -12.21 -7.14 9.91
CA GLY A 100 -10.81 -6.76 10.12
C GLY A 100 -9.91 -7.80 10.78
N TRP A 101 -10.39 -9.02 11.11
CA TRP A 101 -9.59 -10.00 11.85
C TRP A 101 -8.26 -10.35 11.18
N ILE A 102 -8.27 -10.52 9.87
CA ILE A 102 -7.06 -10.88 9.14
C ILE A 102 -6.21 -9.64 8.90
N GLU A 103 -6.84 -8.50 8.62
CA GLU A 103 -6.15 -7.22 8.49
C GLU A 103 -5.44 -6.82 9.81
N GLU A 104 -6.03 -7.10 10.97
CA GLU A 104 -5.38 -6.90 12.27
C GLU A 104 -4.15 -7.80 12.44
N LEU A 105 -4.22 -9.07 12.05
CA LEU A 105 -3.05 -9.97 12.06
C LEU A 105 -1.96 -9.49 11.10
N ARG A 106 -2.33 -9.01 9.92
CA ARG A 106 -1.41 -8.50 8.89
C ARG A 106 -0.78 -7.16 9.27
N MET A 107 -1.36 -6.42 10.21
CA MET A 107 -0.88 -5.09 10.63
C MET A 107 0.53 -5.17 11.22
N VAL A 108 0.80 -6.16 12.05
CA VAL A 108 2.11 -6.43 12.65
C VAL A 108 2.83 -7.48 11.81
N LYS A 109 3.89 -7.10 11.12
CA LYS A 109 4.66 -7.93 10.22
C LYS A 109 5.69 -8.75 10.98
N SER A 110 5.83 -10.01 10.61
CA SER A 110 6.94 -10.86 11.02
C SER A 110 8.28 -10.36 10.42
N PRO A 111 9.42 -10.75 10.95
CA PRO A 111 10.73 -10.42 10.36
C PRO A 111 10.87 -10.86 8.90
N ALA A 112 10.27 -12.00 8.52
CA ALA A 112 10.26 -12.48 7.15
C ALA A 112 9.46 -11.57 6.22
N GLU A 113 8.29 -11.10 6.64
CA GLU A 113 7.48 -10.14 5.87
C GLU A 113 8.19 -8.78 5.74
N ILE A 114 8.85 -8.31 6.79
CA ILE A 114 9.65 -7.07 6.74
C ILE A 114 10.78 -7.21 5.72
N ALA A 115 11.43 -8.37 5.64
CA ALA A 115 12.48 -8.62 4.64
C ALA A 115 11.92 -8.56 3.19
N LEU A 116 10.69 -9.04 2.96
CA LEU A 116 10.02 -8.94 1.66
C LEU A 116 9.64 -7.50 1.32
N ILE A 117 9.11 -6.74 2.28
CA ILE A 117 8.84 -5.30 2.11
C ILE A 117 10.12 -4.55 1.79
N ARG A 118 11.22 -4.81 2.51
CA ARG A 118 12.53 -4.20 2.27
C ARG A 118 13.01 -4.45 0.84
N ARG A 119 12.90 -5.69 0.34
CA ARG A 119 13.25 -6.03 -1.04
C ARG A 119 12.43 -5.23 -2.05
N SER A 120 11.12 -5.11 -1.82
CA SER A 120 10.24 -4.31 -2.68
C SER A 120 10.64 -2.82 -2.67
N VAL A 121 10.95 -2.26 -1.49
CA VAL A 121 11.42 -0.87 -1.33
C VAL A 121 12.76 -0.64 -2.04
N GLU A 122 13.71 -1.56 -1.93
CA GLU A 122 15.00 -1.51 -2.63
C GLU A 122 14.82 -1.54 -4.15
N THR A 123 13.95 -2.43 -4.65
CA THR A 123 13.60 -2.51 -6.07
C THR A 123 12.99 -1.21 -6.57
N ASN A 124 12.04 -0.65 -5.81
CA ASN A 124 11.40 0.63 -6.12
C ASN A 124 12.42 1.79 -6.17
N SER A 125 13.28 1.90 -5.15
CA SER A 125 14.32 2.92 -5.08
C SER A 125 15.33 2.83 -6.23
N ARG A 126 15.81 1.62 -6.54
CA ARG A 126 16.72 1.39 -7.68
C ARG A 126 16.06 1.70 -9.02
N ALA A 127 14.76 1.40 -9.19
CA ALA A 127 14.01 1.75 -10.38
C ALA A 127 13.91 3.27 -10.56
N PHE A 128 13.62 4.00 -9.47
CA PHE A 128 13.63 5.46 -9.46
C PHE A 128 14.99 6.02 -9.87
N ASP A 129 16.08 5.60 -9.21
CA ASP A 129 17.44 6.10 -9.48
C ASP A 129 17.86 5.89 -10.95
N GLN A 130 17.45 4.76 -11.56
CA GLN A 130 17.72 4.50 -12.97
C GLN A 130 16.86 5.35 -13.91
N ALA A 131 15.57 5.53 -13.59
CA ALA A 131 14.65 6.26 -14.46
C ALA A 131 14.92 7.78 -14.45
N VAL A 132 15.27 8.36 -13.28
CA VAL A 132 15.52 9.80 -13.17
C VAL A 132 16.69 10.28 -14.01
N THR A 133 17.64 9.43 -14.40
CA THR A 133 18.73 9.78 -15.32
C THR A 133 18.24 10.17 -16.72
N ARG A 134 17.00 9.84 -17.07
CA ARG A 134 16.37 10.15 -18.36
C ARG A 134 15.47 11.37 -18.30
N VAL A 135 15.26 11.94 -17.13
CA VAL A 135 14.41 13.12 -16.94
C VAL A 135 15.08 14.35 -17.54
N ARG A 136 14.35 15.00 -18.46
CA ARG A 136 14.78 16.26 -19.11
C ARG A 136 13.57 16.98 -19.67
N PRO A 137 13.65 18.27 -19.95
CA PRO A 137 12.58 18.98 -20.66
C PRO A 137 12.21 18.29 -21.98
N GLY A 138 10.90 18.22 -22.27
CA GLY A 138 10.35 17.57 -23.46
C GLY A 138 9.88 16.11 -23.27
N VAL A 139 10.36 15.38 -22.25
CA VAL A 139 9.82 14.08 -21.85
C VAL A 139 8.40 14.29 -21.32
N THR A 140 7.46 13.40 -21.60
CA THR A 140 6.09 13.48 -21.07
C THR A 140 5.98 12.84 -19.68
N GLU A 141 4.94 13.19 -18.91
CA GLU A 141 4.63 12.51 -17.66
C GLU A 141 4.43 11.00 -17.89
N GLN A 142 3.74 10.62 -18.97
CA GLN A 142 3.50 9.21 -19.35
C GLN A 142 4.81 8.48 -19.71
N ASP A 143 5.73 9.10 -20.45
CA ASP A 143 7.02 8.50 -20.78
C ASP A 143 7.84 8.20 -19.51
N LEU A 144 7.82 9.14 -18.55
CA LEU A 144 8.52 8.94 -17.28
C LEU A 144 7.86 7.84 -16.44
N ALA A 145 6.53 7.80 -16.34
CA ALA A 145 5.81 6.75 -15.64
C ALA A 145 6.11 5.37 -16.25
N ALA A 146 6.06 5.26 -17.59
CA ALA A 146 6.37 4.01 -18.30
C ALA A 146 7.82 3.56 -18.05
N GLU A 147 8.80 4.47 -18.03
CA GLU A 147 10.20 4.15 -17.73
C GLU A 147 10.36 3.65 -16.29
N LEU A 148 9.70 4.29 -15.31
CA LEU A 148 9.70 3.86 -13.91
C LEU A 148 9.16 2.43 -13.77
N GLU A 149 8.01 2.13 -14.35
CA GLU A 149 7.39 0.80 -14.31
C GLU A 149 8.20 -0.26 -15.06
N TYR A 150 8.78 0.10 -16.20
CA TYR A 150 9.71 -0.77 -16.93
C TYR A 150 10.89 -1.16 -16.04
N ARG A 151 11.51 -0.17 -15.35
CA ARG A 151 12.64 -0.45 -14.44
C ARG A 151 12.24 -1.31 -13.26
N MET A 152 11.09 -1.04 -12.63
CA MET A 152 10.58 -1.89 -11.55
C MET A 152 10.49 -3.36 -11.99
N ARG A 153 9.87 -3.64 -13.14
CA ARG A 153 9.75 -5.01 -13.67
C ARG A 153 11.11 -5.63 -14.02
N ARG A 154 12.02 -4.87 -14.60
CA ARG A 154 13.40 -5.35 -14.92
C ARG A 154 14.21 -5.69 -13.69
N LEU A 155 13.90 -5.08 -12.55
CA LEU A 155 14.57 -5.30 -11.27
C LEU A 155 13.88 -6.37 -10.40
N GLY A 156 12.78 -6.97 -10.86
CA GLY A 156 12.14 -8.12 -10.22
C GLY A 156 10.75 -7.86 -9.65
N ALA A 157 10.19 -6.65 -9.78
CA ALA A 157 8.82 -6.41 -9.39
C ALA A 157 7.82 -7.21 -10.26
N GLU A 158 6.79 -7.75 -9.65
CA GLU A 158 5.65 -8.42 -10.32
C GLU A 158 4.84 -7.39 -11.12
N LYS A 159 4.63 -6.22 -10.54
CA LYS A 159 3.88 -5.09 -11.12
C LYS A 159 4.09 -3.83 -10.26
N PRO A 160 3.65 -2.65 -10.71
CA PRO A 160 3.44 -1.51 -9.82
C PRO A 160 2.46 -1.88 -8.69
N ALA A 161 2.69 -1.36 -7.48
CA ALA A 161 1.79 -1.55 -6.33
C ALA A 161 0.48 -0.77 -6.50
N PHE A 162 0.55 0.35 -7.22
CA PHE A 162 -0.56 1.22 -7.61
C PHE A 162 -0.21 1.94 -8.92
N GLU A 163 -1.15 2.69 -9.47
CA GLU A 163 -0.96 3.53 -10.65
C GLU A 163 0.11 4.60 -10.36
N THR A 164 1.25 4.52 -11.06
CA THR A 164 2.39 5.44 -10.86
C THR A 164 1.96 6.88 -11.12
N ILE A 165 2.21 7.77 -10.17
CA ILE A 165 1.90 9.20 -10.29
C ILE A 165 3.14 9.94 -10.78
N VAL A 166 3.00 10.65 -11.88
CA VAL A 166 3.97 11.64 -12.36
C VAL A 166 3.21 12.90 -12.70
N ALA A 167 3.48 13.98 -11.98
CA ALA A 167 2.78 15.25 -12.14
C ALA A 167 3.75 16.43 -12.16
N ALA A 168 3.77 17.22 -13.26
CA ALA A 168 4.68 18.31 -13.46
C ALA A 168 4.04 19.69 -13.23
N GLY A 169 4.82 20.62 -12.71
CA GLY A 169 4.43 22.02 -12.51
C GLY A 169 3.14 22.14 -11.69
N VAL A 170 2.17 22.89 -12.20
CA VAL A 170 0.88 23.12 -11.51
C VAL A 170 0.04 21.87 -11.34
N ARG A 171 0.25 20.84 -12.19
CA ARG A 171 -0.47 19.57 -12.07
C ARG A 171 -0.09 18.78 -10.82
N SER A 172 1.10 18.99 -10.27
CA SER A 172 1.51 18.37 -9.00
C SER A 172 0.64 18.81 -7.81
N ALA A 173 -0.20 19.86 -7.96
CA ALA A 173 -1.21 20.21 -6.96
C ALA A 173 -2.38 19.22 -6.86
N LEU A 174 -2.46 18.23 -7.75
CA LEU A 174 -3.43 17.14 -7.70
C LEU A 174 -2.77 15.95 -6.96
N PRO A 175 -3.19 15.60 -5.74
CA PRO A 175 -2.53 14.54 -4.95
C PRO A 175 -2.48 13.18 -5.64
N HIS A 176 -3.50 12.86 -6.45
CA HIS A 176 -3.64 11.60 -7.21
C HIS A 176 -3.68 11.86 -8.72
N ALA A 177 -2.77 12.70 -9.21
CA ALA A 177 -2.70 13.03 -10.63
C ALA A 177 -2.32 11.81 -11.46
N GLN A 178 -3.11 11.50 -12.49
CA GLN A 178 -2.72 10.51 -13.49
C GLN A 178 -1.71 11.11 -14.48
N PRO A 179 -0.65 10.37 -14.88
CA PRO A 179 0.30 10.83 -15.88
C PRO A 179 -0.38 11.15 -17.23
N THR A 180 -0.01 12.27 -17.84
CA THR A 180 -0.57 12.72 -19.10
C THR A 180 0.50 12.89 -20.17
N ALA A 181 0.09 13.23 -21.40
CA ALA A 181 1.01 13.62 -22.48
C ALA A 181 1.63 15.02 -22.27
N ALA A 182 1.39 15.66 -21.12
CA ALA A 182 2.03 16.93 -20.77
C ALA A 182 3.55 16.77 -20.72
N ARG A 183 4.25 17.67 -21.43
CA ARG A 183 5.72 17.65 -21.49
C ARG A 183 6.31 18.40 -20.30
N LEU A 184 7.31 17.81 -19.68
CA LEU A 184 8.14 18.45 -18.66
C LEU A 184 8.81 19.70 -19.26
N LYS A 185 8.74 20.82 -18.55
CA LYS A 185 9.31 22.11 -18.96
C LYS A 185 10.56 22.45 -18.14
N PRO A 186 11.46 23.29 -18.68
CA PRO A 186 12.51 23.87 -17.87
C PRO A 186 11.94 24.56 -16.63
N ARG A 187 12.55 24.35 -15.47
CA ARG A 187 12.16 24.86 -14.14
C ARG A 187 10.88 24.26 -13.56
N ASP A 188 10.31 23.20 -14.17
CA ASP A 188 9.23 22.46 -13.52
C ASP A 188 9.73 21.75 -12.25
N MET A 189 8.86 21.68 -11.27
CA MET A 189 8.92 20.66 -10.24
C MET A 189 8.06 19.47 -10.68
N VAL A 190 8.55 18.28 -10.45
CA VAL A 190 7.86 17.03 -10.82
C VAL A 190 7.71 16.19 -9.58
N LEU A 191 6.48 15.88 -9.22
CA LEU A 191 6.13 14.93 -8.19
C LEU A 191 6.12 13.55 -8.84
N VAL A 192 6.89 12.63 -8.28
CA VAL A 192 6.92 11.22 -8.65
C VAL A 192 6.54 10.41 -7.42
N ASP A 193 5.43 9.68 -7.51
CA ASP A 193 4.95 8.78 -6.48
C ASP A 193 4.77 7.39 -7.10
N MET A 194 5.49 6.42 -6.55
CA MET A 194 5.64 5.11 -7.13
C MET A 194 5.84 4.02 -6.07
N GLY A 195 5.31 2.85 -6.36
CA GLY A 195 5.47 1.67 -5.53
C GLY A 195 5.63 0.42 -6.38
N ALA A 196 6.50 -0.49 -5.97
CA ALA A 196 6.64 -1.82 -6.54
C ALA A 196 5.83 -2.84 -5.73
N GLN A 197 5.34 -3.89 -6.39
CA GLN A 197 4.92 -5.12 -5.73
C GLN A 197 5.89 -6.23 -6.10
N GLN A 198 6.56 -6.78 -5.10
CA GLN A 198 7.51 -7.88 -5.27
C GLN A 198 7.30 -8.94 -4.20
N ASP A 199 7.30 -10.21 -4.61
CA ASP A 199 6.95 -11.35 -3.75
C ASP A 199 5.61 -11.13 -3.01
N GLY A 200 4.67 -10.37 -3.67
CA GLY A 200 3.36 -9.98 -3.16
C GLY A 200 3.34 -8.79 -2.21
N TYR A 201 4.48 -8.31 -1.71
CA TYR A 201 4.55 -7.17 -0.80
C TYR A 201 4.78 -5.87 -1.57
N CYS A 202 4.06 -4.84 -1.13
CA CYS A 202 4.11 -3.51 -1.71
C CYS A 202 5.20 -2.66 -1.08
N SER A 203 5.70 -1.70 -1.84
CA SER A 203 6.49 -0.56 -1.38
C SER A 203 5.82 0.74 -1.81
N ASP A 204 6.23 1.84 -1.19
CA ASP A 204 5.70 3.17 -1.45
C ASP A 204 6.76 4.24 -1.25
N MET A 205 6.83 5.21 -2.16
CA MET A 205 7.79 6.31 -2.09
C MET A 205 7.36 7.49 -2.96
N THR A 206 7.32 8.68 -2.39
CA THR A 206 7.20 9.92 -3.17
C THR A 206 8.50 10.74 -3.11
N ARG A 207 8.95 11.22 -4.28
CA ARG A 207 10.07 12.15 -4.41
C ARG A 207 9.73 13.30 -5.36
N MET A 208 10.41 14.42 -5.12
CA MET A 208 10.33 15.61 -5.98
C MET A 208 11.59 15.75 -6.82
N LEU A 209 11.41 16.03 -8.11
CA LEU A 209 12.47 16.40 -9.03
C LEU A 209 12.30 17.87 -9.43
N PHE A 210 13.41 18.56 -9.67
CA PHE A 210 13.40 19.96 -10.11
C PHE A 210 14.24 20.09 -11.38
N LEU A 211 13.60 20.46 -12.50
CA LEU A 211 14.28 20.62 -13.79
C LEU A 211 14.97 21.99 -13.85
N GLY A 212 16.11 22.11 -13.18
CA GLY A 212 16.88 23.33 -13.00
C GLY A 212 16.76 23.90 -11.58
N ALA A 213 17.20 25.13 -11.37
CA ALA A 213 17.25 25.75 -10.04
C ALA A 213 15.84 26.01 -9.48
N PRO A 214 15.47 25.42 -8.32
CA PRO A 214 14.18 25.69 -7.70
C PRO A 214 14.07 27.12 -7.18
N THR A 215 12.87 27.70 -7.36
CA THR A 215 12.56 29.06 -6.88
C THR A 215 12.59 29.16 -5.34
N ALA A 216 12.67 30.39 -4.80
CA ALA A 216 12.61 30.61 -3.36
C ALA A 216 11.31 30.02 -2.72
N LYS A 217 10.17 30.14 -3.43
CA LYS A 217 8.89 29.57 -2.98
C LYS A 217 8.94 28.04 -2.98
N MET A 218 9.48 27.38 -4.02
CA MET A 218 9.66 25.93 -4.06
C MET A 218 10.54 25.45 -2.90
N LYS A 219 11.69 26.12 -2.68
CA LYS A 219 12.60 25.78 -1.57
C LYS A 219 11.92 25.91 -0.21
N ARG A 220 11.11 26.98 0.01
CA ARG A 220 10.37 27.16 1.26
C ARG A 220 9.34 26.07 1.50
N VAL A 221 8.51 25.73 0.50
CA VAL A 221 7.48 24.68 0.62
C VAL A 221 8.14 23.31 0.79
N TYR A 222 9.19 23.01 0.02
CA TYR A 222 9.94 21.77 0.14
C TYR A 222 10.50 21.57 1.57
N ARG A 223 11.14 22.62 2.11
CA ARG A 223 11.67 22.60 3.48
C ARG A 223 10.56 22.33 4.50
N ALA A 224 9.42 23.01 4.38
CA ALA A 224 8.28 22.82 5.29
C ALA A 224 7.77 21.37 5.27
N VAL A 225 7.65 20.75 4.08
CA VAL A 225 7.20 19.36 3.93
C VAL A 225 8.27 18.40 4.47
N LEU A 226 9.54 18.62 4.16
CA LEU A 226 10.64 17.80 4.67
C LEU A 226 10.74 17.84 6.20
N GLU A 227 10.68 19.03 6.79
CA GLU A 227 10.68 19.17 8.25
C GLU A 227 9.45 18.49 8.89
N ALA A 228 8.27 18.59 8.27
CA ALA A 228 7.07 17.90 8.74
C ALA A 228 7.23 16.38 8.67
N GLN A 229 7.81 15.86 7.60
CA GLN A 229 8.06 14.44 7.39
C GLN A 229 9.08 13.90 8.41
N LEU A 230 10.20 14.58 8.60
CA LEU A 230 11.23 14.19 9.56
C LEU A 230 10.72 14.26 11.01
N ALA A 231 9.95 15.29 11.37
CA ALA A 231 9.35 15.40 12.69
C ALA A 231 8.31 14.29 12.95
N ALA A 232 7.53 13.92 11.93
CA ALA A 232 6.60 12.81 12.02
C ALA A 232 7.34 11.48 12.23
N ILE A 233 8.38 11.19 11.45
CA ILE A 233 9.23 10.00 11.59
C ILE A 233 9.84 9.93 13.00
N ALA A 234 10.39 11.02 13.50
CA ALA A 234 10.99 11.08 14.84
C ALA A 234 10.00 10.79 15.98
N THR A 235 8.69 10.87 15.68
CA THR A 235 7.62 10.56 16.65
C THR A 235 7.24 9.07 16.63
N VAL A 236 7.60 8.34 15.58
CA VAL A 236 7.23 6.93 15.38
C VAL A 236 7.97 6.04 16.38
N ARG A 237 7.20 5.40 17.29
CA ARG A 237 7.67 4.36 18.22
C ARG A 237 6.48 3.60 18.80
N PRO A 238 6.68 2.42 19.39
CA PRO A 238 5.61 1.66 20.03
C PRO A 238 4.84 2.48 21.06
N GLY A 239 3.52 2.29 21.11
CA GLY A 239 2.60 2.96 22.03
C GLY A 239 2.14 4.35 21.60
N VAL A 240 2.80 5.00 20.65
CA VAL A 240 2.34 6.28 20.10
C VAL A 240 1.11 6.06 19.22
N SER A 241 0.08 6.92 19.36
CA SER A 241 -1.09 6.83 18.49
C SER A 241 -0.80 7.40 17.09
N THR A 242 -1.37 6.79 16.07
CA THR A 242 -1.30 7.25 14.67
C THR A 242 -1.74 8.70 14.52
N ALA A 243 -2.79 9.13 15.25
CA ALA A 243 -3.23 10.53 15.29
C ALA A 243 -2.18 11.48 15.90
N ALA A 244 -1.30 10.99 16.79
CA ALA A 244 -0.22 11.82 17.32
C ALA A 244 0.85 12.11 16.26
N VAL A 245 1.19 11.11 15.44
CA VAL A 245 2.11 11.27 14.31
C VAL A 245 1.56 12.30 13.29
N ASP A 246 0.29 12.14 12.89
CA ASP A 246 -0.39 13.09 11.99
C ASP A 246 -0.42 14.52 12.56
N ARG A 247 -0.66 14.66 13.86
CA ARG A 247 -0.69 15.96 14.54
C ARG A 247 0.65 16.68 14.49
N ILE A 248 1.77 15.96 14.62
CA ILE A 248 3.12 16.53 14.55
C ILE A 248 3.40 17.07 13.15
N ALA A 249 3.15 16.30 12.09
CA ALA A 249 3.30 16.79 10.72
C ALA A 249 2.50 18.08 10.48
N ARG A 250 1.22 18.07 10.88
CA ARG A 250 0.35 19.27 10.75
C ARG A 250 0.81 20.44 11.61
N LYS A 251 1.38 20.20 12.80
CA LYS A 251 1.93 21.26 13.67
C LYS A 251 3.09 21.96 12.98
N VAL A 252 4.00 21.22 12.38
CA VAL A 252 5.13 21.81 11.63
C VAL A 252 4.61 22.63 10.45
N LEU A 253 3.73 22.06 9.61
CA LEU A 253 3.15 22.77 8.46
C LEU A 253 2.38 24.03 8.87
N ARG A 254 1.72 24.04 10.04
CA ARG A 254 1.05 25.22 10.60
C ARG A 254 2.03 26.34 10.92
N GLY A 255 3.24 26.03 11.41
CA GLY A 255 4.31 27.01 11.63
C GLY A 255 4.73 27.74 10.35
N TYR A 256 4.53 27.10 9.20
CA TYR A 256 4.77 27.68 7.87
C TYR A 256 3.52 28.32 7.23
N GLY A 257 2.33 28.25 7.88
CA GLY A 257 1.04 28.67 7.33
C GLY A 257 0.52 27.76 6.22
N LEU A 258 0.91 26.48 6.18
CA LEU A 258 0.64 25.52 5.10
C LEU A 258 -0.27 24.34 5.51
N ASP A 259 -0.71 24.28 6.77
CA ASP A 259 -1.48 23.13 7.29
C ASP A 259 -2.85 22.93 6.61
N ARG A 260 -3.46 24.00 6.08
CA ARG A 260 -4.73 23.94 5.32
C ARG A 260 -4.53 23.29 3.94
N ALA A 261 -3.34 23.39 3.37
CA ALA A 261 -2.99 22.79 2.09
C ALA A 261 -2.56 21.31 2.20
N PHE A 262 -2.52 20.75 3.42
CA PHE A 262 -2.32 19.33 3.68
C PHE A 262 -3.68 18.63 3.87
N VAL A 263 -4.20 18.02 2.81
CA VAL A 263 -5.60 17.59 2.67
C VAL A 263 -5.85 16.10 2.92
N HIS A 264 -4.80 15.28 3.08
CA HIS A 264 -4.91 13.85 3.33
C HIS A 264 -4.31 13.42 4.68
N SER A 265 -4.28 12.13 4.98
CA SER A 265 -3.60 11.54 6.15
C SER A 265 -2.08 11.59 5.98
N THR A 266 -1.35 11.56 7.09
CA THR A 266 0.11 11.54 7.06
C THR A 266 0.70 10.23 6.57
N GLY A 267 -0.13 9.17 6.46
CA GLY A 267 0.31 7.87 5.96
C GLY A 267 -0.68 6.75 6.24
N HIS A 268 -0.27 5.55 5.92
CA HIS A 268 -1.02 4.31 6.07
C HIS A 268 -0.08 3.12 6.30
N GLY A 269 -0.63 2.00 6.73
CA GLY A 269 0.05 0.72 6.71
C GLY A 269 0.19 0.18 5.28
N LEU A 270 1.21 -0.61 5.03
CA LEU A 270 1.40 -1.32 3.77
C LEU A 270 1.91 -2.74 4.01
N GLY A 271 1.72 -3.61 3.02
CA GLY A 271 2.11 -5.01 3.07
C GLY A 271 1.69 -5.74 1.81
N LEU A 272 0.80 -6.73 1.93
CA LEU A 272 0.21 -7.42 0.79
C LEU A 272 -0.78 -6.56 0.00
N GLU A 273 -1.32 -5.50 0.63
CA GLU A 273 -2.03 -4.41 -0.04
C GLU A 273 -1.21 -3.12 0.11
N ILE A 274 -1.36 -2.22 -0.85
CA ILE A 274 -0.72 -0.90 -0.75
C ILE A 274 -1.29 -0.11 0.41
N HIS A 275 -2.59 -0.15 0.62
CA HIS A 275 -3.25 0.48 1.75
C HIS A 275 -3.79 -0.57 2.73
N GLU A 276 -3.13 -0.71 3.86
CA GLU A 276 -3.56 -1.55 4.99
C GLU A 276 -3.72 -0.70 6.26
N PRO A 277 -4.40 -1.22 7.31
CA PRO A 277 -4.29 -0.62 8.63
C PRO A 277 -2.82 -0.62 9.14
N PRO A 278 -2.46 0.37 10.01
CA PRO A 278 -3.29 1.47 10.49
C PRO A 278 -3.31 2.65 9.52
N ARG A 279 -4.29 3.54 9.64
CA ARG A 279 -4.26 4.83 8.96
C ARG A 279 -3.65 5.91 9.88
N LEU A 280 -2.69 6.69 9.39
CA LEU A 280 -2.07 7.76 10.15
C LEU A 280 -2.81 9.09 9.92
N GLY A 281 -3.99 9.23 10.51
CA GLY A 281 -4.87 10.39 10.29
C GLY A 281 -5.44 10.97 11.58
N LYS A 282 -6.05 12.15 11.49
CA LYS A 282 -6.54 12.97 12.62
C LYS A 282 -7.39 12.22 13.65
N ARG A 283 -8.15 11.21 13.24
CA ARG A 283 -9.15 10.52 14.08
C ARG A 283 -8.78 9.09 14.42
N ASP A 284 -7.72 8.55 13.84
CA ASP A 284 -7.29 7.18 14.09
C ASP A 284 -6.61 7.10 15.46
N LYS A 285 -7.02 6.11 16.26
CA LYS A 285 -6.54 5.93 17.63
C LYS A 285 -5.65 4.71 17.78
N THR A 286 -5.34 4.02 16.69
CA THR A 286 -4.48 2.84 16.70
C THR A 286 -3.14 3.21 17.31
N ARG A 287 -2.65 2.38 18.23
CA ARG A 287 -1.30 2.52 18.78
C ARG A 287 -0.33 1.77 17.89
N LEU A 288 0.79 2.41 17.60
CA LEU A 288 1.88 1.77 16.87
C LEU A 288 2.49 0.65 17.71
N GLU A 289 2.81 -0.44 17.05
CA GLU A 289 3.47 -1.63 17.62
C GLU A 289 4.69 -1.98 16.78
N ALA A 290 5.71 -2.56 17.42
CA ALA A 290 6.89 -3.06 16.72
C ALA A 290 6.47 -4.09 15.65
N GLY A 291 7.07 -4.00 14.47
CA GLY A 291 6.69 -4.80 13.30
C GLY A 291 5.68 -4.15 12.36
N MET A 292 5.02 -3.04 12.75
CA MET A 292 4.16 -2.31 11.81
C MET A 292 5.01 -1.62 10.73
N ALA A 293 4.66 -1.83 9.45
CA ALA A 293 5.23 -1.12 8.30
C ALA A 293 4.21 -0.06 7.86
N ILE A 294 4.65 1.20 7.79
CA ILE A 294 3.80 2.36 7.53
C ILE A 294 4.48 3.35 6.59
N THR A 295 3.70 4.18 5.89
CA THR A 295 4.21 5.35 5.16
C THR A 295 4.19 6.60 6.02
N ILE A 296 5.11 7.53 5.75
CA ILE A 296 5.12 8.90 6.31
C ILE A 296 5.26 9.86 5.14
N GLU A 297 4.15 10.47 4.72
CA GLU A 297 4.00 11.15 3.43
C GLU A 297 3.31 12.53 3.51
N PRO A 298 3.67 13.44 4.40
CA PRO A 298 3.03 14.76 4.39
C PRO A 298 3.20 15.44 3.04
N GLY A 299 2.13 16.11 2.59
CA GLY A 299 2.11 16.83 1.33
C GLY A 299 1.40 18.17 1.43
N VAL A 300 1.82 19.13 0.62
CA VAL A 300 1.24 20.47 0.50
C VAL A 300 0.89 20.73 -0.94
N TYR A 301 -0.38 21.07 -1.21
CA TYR A 301 -0.93 21.25 -2.55
C TYR A 301 -1.54 22.64 -2.67
N LEU A 302 -0.94 23.47 -3.54
CA LEU A 302 -1.30 24.89 -3.70
C LEU A 302 -1.78 25.13 -5.11
N GLU A 303 -3.04 25.47 -5.28
CA GLU A 303 -3.64 25.79 -6.57
C GLU A 303 -2.84 26.89 -7.29
N GLY A 304 -2.64 26.73 -8.59
CA GLY A 304 -1.85 27.64 -9.42
C GLY A 304 -0.32 27.63 -9.19
N PHE A 305 0.15 26.87 -8.17
CA PHE A 305 1.58 26.71 -7.91
C PHE A 305 2.06 25.28 -8.13
N GLY A 306 1.40 24.29 -7.53
CA GLY A 306 1.75 22.88 -7.55
C GLY A 306 1.79 22.25 -6.17
N GLY A 307 2.15 20.98 -6.10
CA GLY A 307 2.23 20.20 -4.87
C GLY A 307 3.63 19.65 -4.60
N ILE A 308 3.94 19.47 -3.35
CA ILE A 308 5.16 18.81 -2.87
C ILE A 308 4.74 17.76 -1.85
N ARG A 309 5.14 16.52 -2.06
CA ARG A 309 5.03 15.38 -1.13
C ARG A 309 6.40 14.74 -0.97
N ILE A 310 6.74 14.36 0.23
CA ILE A 310 7.96 13.59 0.53
C ILE A 310 7.54 12.43 1.41
N GLU A 311 7.89 11.24 0.99
CA GLU A 311 7.42 10.01 1.59
C GLU A 311 8.51 8.98 1.76
N ASP A 312 8.49 8.29 2.90
CA ASP A 312 9.25 7.08 3.14
C ASP A 312 8.34 5.98 3.69
N THR A 313 8.66 4.75 3.34
CA THR A 313 8.24 3.56 4.08
C THR A 313 9.13 3.39 5.30
N VAL A 314 8.52 3.24 6.48
CA VAL A 314 9.22 3.01 7.74
C VAL A 314 8.67 1.78 8.46
N VAL A 315 9.51 1.07 9.22
CA VAL A 315 9.10 -0.03 10.10
C VAL A 315 9.26 0.43 11.54
N VAL A 316 8.23 0.23 12.35
CA VAL A 316 8.26 0.46 13.80
C VAL A 316 9.14 -0.62 14.43
N THR A 317 10.15 -0.20 15.18
CA THR A 317 11.06 -1.07 15.95
C THR A 317 10.70 -1.06 17.45
N GLU A 318 11.38 -1.85 18.26
CA GLU A 318 11.14 -1.89 19.72
C GLU A 318 11.27 -0.51 20.40
N ASN A 319 12.19 0.36 19.91
CA ASN A 319 12.51 1.64 20.57
C ASN A 319 12.28 2.87 19.69
N GLY A 320 11.79 2.70 18.45
CA GLY A 320 11.63 3.80 17.50
C GLY A 320 11.11 3.32 16.15
N CYS A 321 11.78 3.72 15.07
CA CYS A 321 11.53 3.18 13.74
C CYS A 321 12.80 3.15 12.89
N GLU A 322 12.76 2.32 11.86
CA GLU A 322 13.75 2.23 10.81
C GLU A 322 13.15 2.75 9.50
N ILE A 323 13.87 3.62 8.80
CA ILE A 323 13.49 4.07 7.46
C ILE A 323 13.97 3.02 6.47
N LEU A 324 13.06 2.39 5.73
CA LEU A 324 13.41 1.40 4.72
C LEU A 324 13.79 2.04 3.38
N THR A 325 13.26 3.22 3.06
CA THR A 325 13.48 3.92 1.78
C THR A 325 14.88 4.53 1.73
N PRO A 326 15.82 3.98 0.92
CA PRO A 326 17.21 4.46 0.87
C PRO A 326 17.40 5.71 0.01
N THR A 327 16.43 6.02 -0.88
CA THR A 327 16.51 7.16 -1.80
C THR A 327 16.60 8.48 -1.04
N GLY A 328 17.60 9.31 -1.36
CA GLY A 328 17.84 10.59 -0.70
C GLY A 328 16.68 11.59 -0.85
N LYS A 329 16.59 12.51 0.12
CA LYS A 329 15.55 13.56 0.21
C LYS A 329 16.16 14.96 0.10
N GLU A 330 17.34 15.07 -0.46
CA GLU A 330 17.93 16.40 -0.68
C GLU A 330 17.26 17.10 -1.85
N LEU A 331 17.07 18.41 -1.71
CA LEU A 331 16.56 19.25 -2.78
C LEU A 331 17.67 19.44 -3.82
N ARG A 332 17.62 18.64 -4.88
CA ARG A 332 18.58 18.72 -5.99
C ARG A 332 17.88 19.22 -7.25
N GLY A 333 18.48 20.23 -7.90
CA GLY A 333 18.15 20.55 -9.31
C GLY A 333 18.83 19.54 -10.22
N MET A 334 18.12 19.14 -11.28
CA MET A 334 18.62 18.26 -12.35
C MET A 334 19.07 19.10 -13.53
#